data_128bec0c14f6342054ccb4699dd3aa55
#
_entry.id   128bec0c14f6342054ccb4699dd3aa55
#
_cell.length_a   1.000
_cell.length_b   1.000
_cell.length_c   1.000
_cell.angle_alpha   90.00
_cell.angle_beta   90.00
_cell.angle_gamma   90.00
#
_symmetry.space_group_name_H-M   'P 1'
#
loop_
_entity.id
_entity.type
_entity.pdbx_description
1 polymer ?
#
loop_
_entity_poly.entity_id
_entity_poly.type
_entity_poly.pdbx_seq_one_letter_code
_entity_poly.pdbx_strand_id
1 'polypeptide(L)'
;VVADNASEDDSVRILEQEFPEVELIRFSQNHGFAGGYNRAVGLVPEEIVVLLNSDVEVAPGWLEPLVALLDEEPGIAAVQPKILAYTNRNHFEYAGACGGFIDSLGFPFCRGRILNVTEEDRGQYDEVREVFWCSGAALCIRRESYLQAGGLDERFFAHMEEIDLCWRIRNRGYALKVQPASVVYHLGGGSLPMNHPRKLFLNYRNNLLMLYKTLSPREWKSKSRKRRVLDFMAWVMFLVKGEWANARSVGRAYREFGKMKKGYISATIIPKQDPCIYPGSVIFAFYFRHVRSFSQLWK
;
A
#
# COMPACT_ATOMS: atom_id res chain seq x y z
N VAL A 1 -1.72 13.47 17.70
CA VAL A 1 -3.12 13.00 17.76
C VAL A 1 -3.17 11.50 17.59
N VAL A 2 -3.89 10.77 18.45
CA VAL A 2 -4.22 9.36 18.26
C VAL A 2 -5.73 9.23 18.01
N ALA A 3 -6.10 8.51 16.95
CA ALA A 3 -7.49 8.24 16.64
C ALA A 3 -7.86 6.81 17.08
N ASP A 4 -8.56 6.70 18.17
CA ASP A 4 -9.08 5.41 18.65
C ASP A 4 -10.31 5.00 17.85
N ASN A 5 -10.22 3.86 17.17
CA ASN A 5 -11.28 3.32 16.32
C ASN A 5 -12.18 2.32 17.07
N ALA A 6 -12.62 2.72 18.27
CA ALA A 6 -13.41 1.93 19.21
C ALA A 6 -12.68 0.66 19.68
N SER A 7 -11.50 0.84 20.29
CA SER A 7 -10.76 -0.25 20.93
C SER A 7 -11.52 -0.79 22.15
N GLU A 8 -11.51 -2.11 22.31
CA GLU A 8 -12.18 -2.83 23.41
C GLU A 8 -11.19 -3.27 24.51
N ASP A 9 -9.89 -3.00 24.31
CA ASP A 9 -8.80 -3.31 25.23
C ASP A 9 -8.39 -2.07 26.07
N ASP A 10 -7.27 -2.19 26.77
CA ASP A 10 -6.73 -1.12 27.63
C ASP A 10 -6.09 0.06 26.87
N SER A 11 -6.08 0.07 25.55
CA SER A 11 -5.37 1.07 24.72
C SER A 11 -5.72 2.51 25.10
N VAL A 12 -7.02 2.81 25.22
CA VAL A 12 -7.49 4.16 25.58
C VAL A 12 -7.06 4.53 27.00
N ARG A 13 -7.19 3.60 27.97
CA ARG A 13 -6.78 3.84 29.36
C ARG A 13 -5.28 4.10 29.49
N ILE A 14 -4.46 3.37 28.75
CA ILE A 14 -3.00 3.57 28.72
C ILE A 14 -2.67 4.96 28.17
N LEU A 15 -3.30 5.36 27.04
CA LEU A 15 -3.09 6.68 26.47
C LEU A 15 -3.43 7.80 27.43
N GLU A 16 -4.59 7.73 28.10
CA GLU A 16 -5.03 8.77 29.05
C GLU A 16 -4.15 8.85 30.30
N GLN A 17 -3.61 7.74 30.78
CA GLN A 17 -2.81 7.67 32.01
C GLN A 17 -1.33 7.93 31.80
N GLU A 18 -0.75 7.40 30.71
CA GLU A 18 0.71 7.42 30.48
C GLU A 18 1.14 8.49 29.46
N PHE A 19 0.20 8.97 28.62
CA PHE A 19 0.46 9.98 27.57
C PHE A 19 -0.62 11.07 27.56
N PRO A 20 -0.86 11.77 28.69
CA PRO A 20 -1.95 12.75 28.81
C PRO A 20 -1.80 13.97 27.88
N GLU A 21 -0.60 14.21 27.35
CA GLU A 21 -0.31 15.28 26.37
C GLU A 21 -0.76 14.93 24.95
N VAL A 22 -1.10 13.67 24.68
CA VAL A 22 -1.52 13.24 23.34
C VAL A 22 -3.01 13.50 23.16
N GLU A 23 -3.34 14.28 22.15
CA GLU A 23 -4.74 14.48 21.77
C GLU A 23 -5.37 13.16 21.29
N LEU A 24 -6.52 12.81 21.90
CA LEU A 24 -7.23 11.56 21.62
C LEU A 24 -8.58 11.84 20.95
N ILE A 25 -8.72 11.38 19.69
CA ILE A 25 -10.00 11.33 18.98
C ILE A 25 -10.62 9.96 19.22
N ARG A 26 -11.82 9.90 19.81
CA ARG A 26 -12.53 8.64 20.09
C ARG A 26 -13.71 8.46 19.16
N PHE A 27 -13.74 7.35 18.44
CA PHE A 27 -14.91 6.97 17.66
C PHE A 27 -15.80 6.03 18.47
N SER A 28 -17.12 6.18 18.32
CA SER A 28 -18.12 5.37 19.03
C SER A 28 -18.28 3.95 18.44
N GLN A 29 -17.68 3.69 17.29
CA GLN A 29 -17.72 2.39 16.61
C GLN A 29 -16.49 2.19 15.72
N ASN A 30 -16.14 0.94 15.47
CA ASN A 30 -15.05 0.59 14.56
C ASN A 30 -15.44 0.82 13.09
N HIS A 31 -14.81 1.79 12.46
CA HIS A 31 -15.02 2.15 11.05
C HIS A 31 -14.11 1.37 10.08
N GLY A 32 -13.33 0.42 10.57
CA GLY A 32 -12.28 -0.25 9.79
C GLY A 32 -11.08 0.66 9.52
N PHE A 33 -10.08 0.15 8.82
CA PHE A 33 -8.83 0.87 8.55
C PHE A 33 -9.08 2.18 7.77
N ALA A 34 -9.66 2.06 6.58
CA ALA A 34 -9.87 3.20 5.70
C ALA A 34 -10.84 4.24 6.31
N GLY A 35 -11.93 3.78 6.92
CA GLY A 35 -12.93 4.66 7.51
C GLY A 35 -12.43 5.40 8.76
N GLY A 36 -11.59 4.75 9.58
CA GLY A 36 -10.94 5.37 10.73
C GLY A 36 -10.03 6.52 10.30
N TYR A 37 -9.11 6.27 9.36
CA TYR A 37 -8.22 7.31 8.84
C TYR A 37 -8.96 8.43 8.11
N ASN A 38 -9.95 8.13 7.29
CA ASN A 38 -10.73 9.17 6.59
C ASN A 38 -11.38 10.16 7.57
N ARG A 39 -11.93 9.65 8.66
CA ARG A 39 -12.56 10.47 9.70
C ARG A 39 -11.53 11.25 10.49
N ALA A 40 -10.45 10.60 10.92
CA ALA A 40 -9.39 11.25 11.69
C ALA A 40 -8.74 12.39 10.91
N VAL A 41 -8.33 12.16 9.65
CA VAL A 41 -7.73 13.19 8.79
C VAL A 41 -8.72 14.35 8.50
N GLY A 42 -10.02 14.06 8.51
CA GLY A 42 -11.05 15.10 8.38
C GLY A 42 -11.14 16.05 9.59
N LEU A 43 -10.79 15.57 10.77
CA LEU A 43 -10.92 16.30 12.05
C LEU A 43 -9.67 17.09 12.43
N VAL A 44 -8.47 16.67 12.00
CA VAL A 44 -7.22 17.37 12.32
C VAL A 44 -6.98 18.55 11.38
N PRO A 45 -6.50 19.71 11.88
CA PRO A 45 -6.26 20.89 11.05
C PRO A 45 -4.88 20.91 10.37
N GLU A 46 -3.96 20.06 10.77
CA GLU A 46 -2.57 20.04 10.34
C GLU A 46 -2.43 19.90 8.82
N GLU A 47 -1.45 20.57 8.26
CA GLU A 47 -1.15 20.59 6.82
C GLU A 47 -0.55 19.27 6.33
N ILE A 48 0.26 18.65 7.19
CA ILE A 48 0.91 17.36 6.95
C ILE A 48 0.38 16.37 7.99
N VAL A 49 -0.05 15.21 7.55
CA VAL A 49 -0.50 14.12 8.40
C VAL A 49 0.31 12.85 8.14
N VAL A 50 0.48 12.04 9.17
CA VAL A 50 1.11 10.72 9.04
C VAL A 50 0.08 9.65 9.38
N LEU A 51 -0.22 8.79 8.41
CA LEU A 51 -0.91 7.55 8.68
C LEU A 51 0.14 6.56 9.17
N LEU A 52 0.08 6.21 10.45
CA LEU A 52 1.05 5.34 11.12
C LEU A 52 0.30 4.17 11.79
N ASN A 53 0.70 2.96 11.46
CA ASN A 53 0.13 1.77 12.09
C ASN A 53 0.61 1.61 13.55
N SER A 54 -0.24 1.05 14.39
CA SER A 54 0.07 0.80 15.80
C SER A 54 1.14 -0.29 16.04
N ASP A 55 1.50 -1.07 15.01
CA ASP A 55 2.54 -2.09 15.03
C ASP A 55 3.85 -1.62 14.35
N VAL A 56 4.09 -0.29 14.34
CA VAL A 56 5.32 0.34 13.81
C VAL A 56 6.09 0.97 14.96
N GLU A 57 7.37 0.61 15.08
CA GLU A 57 8.37 1.32 15.89
C GLU A 57 9.11 2.32 14.99
N VAL A 58 9.30 3.53 15.46
CA VAL A 58 9.99 4.59 14.73
C VAL A 58 11.42 4.81 15.25
N ALA A 59 12.37 5.06 14.35
CA ALA A 59 13.73 5.44 14.76
C ALA A 59 13.76 6.90 15.24
N PRO A 60 14.70 7.28 16.14
CA PRO A 60 14.90 8.68 16.50
C PRO A 60 15.13 9.57 15.26
N GLY A 61 14.49 10.73 15.21
CA GLY A 61 14.64 11.67 14.10
C GLY A 61 14.03 11.20 12.78
N TRP A 62 13.07 10.28 12.80
CA TRP A 62 12.48 9.71 11.58
C TRP A 62 11.53 10.67 10.85
N LEU A 63 10.89 11.58 11.57
CA LEU A 63 9.86 12.46 11.01
C LEU A 63 10.44 13.64 10.24
N GLU A 64 11.51 14.21 10.75
CA GLU A 64 12.13 15.45 10.23
C GLU A 64 12.54 15.33 8.75
N PRO A 65 13.19 14.25 8.28
CA PRO A 65 13.52 14.11 6.85
C PRO A 65 12.31 14.01 5.93
N LEU A 66 11.17 13.47 6.43
CA LEU A 66 9.94 13.37 5.66
C LEU A 66 9.29 14.74 5.47
N VAL A 67 9.19 15.50 6.56
CA VAL A 67 8.61 16.86 6.55
C VAL A 67 9.49 17.78 5.71
N ALA A 68 10.81 17.79 5.93
CA ALA A 68 11.75 18.59 5.17
C ALA A 68 11.62 18.37 3.66
N LEU A 69 11.52 17.11 3.22
CA LEU A 69 11.35 16.80 1.79
C LEU A 69 10.02 17.29 1.22
N LEU A 70 8.93 17.25 2.02
CA LEU A 70 7.65 17.82 1.60
C LEU A 70 7.77 19.36 1.50
N ASP A 71 8.42 20.03 2.44
CA ASP A 71 8.55 21.48 2.44
C ASP A 71 9.42 21.99 1.29
N GLU A 72 10.50 21.28 0.97
CA GLU A 72 11.41 21.61 -0.13
C GLU A 72 10.78 21.40 -1.51
N GLU A 73 9.89 20.42 -1.67
CA GLU A 73 9.31 20.06 -2.97
C GLU A 73 7.76 20.10 -2.97
N PRO A 74 7.14 21.25 -3.26
CA PRO A 74 5.67 21.38 -3.27
C PRO A 74 4.93 20.46 -4.26
N GLY A 75 5.62 19.93 -5.26
CA GLY A 75 5.07 18.95 -6.22
C GLY A 75 4.91 17.54 -5.66
N ILE A 76 5.44 17.26 -4.46
CA ILE A 76 5.29 15.99 -3.77
C ILE A 76 4.05 16.02 -2.87
N ALA A 77 3.16 15.06 -3.03
CA ALA A 77 2.00 14.90 -2.16
C ALA A 77 2.26 14.02 -0.95
N ALA A 78 3.09 12.99 -1.09
CA ALA A 78 3.36 12.06 0.00
C ALA A 78 4.78 11.47 -0.07
N VAL A 79 5.28 11.12 1.12
CA VAL A 79 6.59 10.52 1.34
C VAL A 79 6.44 9.34 2.30
N GLN A 80 7.16 8.25 2.05
CA GLN A 80 7.29 7.18 3.03
C GLN A 80 8.74 7.07 3.53
N PRO A 81 8.95 6.59 4.77
CA PRO A 81 10.27 6.19 5.25
C PRO A 81 10.75 4.89 4.61
N LYS A 82 12.01 4.52 4.84
CA LYS A 82 12.49 3.15 4.69
C LYS A 82 11.82 2.29 5.76
N ILE A 83 11.19 1.19 5.36
CA ILE A 83 10.49 0.28 6.27
C ILE A 83 11.28 -1.02 6.36
N LEU A 84 11.79 -1.30 7.55
CA LEU A 84 12.52 -2.52 7.87
C LEU A 84 11.65 -3.46 8.71
N ALA A 85 11.98 -4.75 8.68
CA ALA A 85 11.25 -5.73 9.47
C ALA A 85 11.63 -5.58 10.96
N TYR A 86 10.63 -5.49 11.84
CA TYR A 86 10.85 -5.38 13.29
C TYR A 86 11.62 -6.56 13.86
N THR A 87 11.30 -7.77 13.42
CA THR A 87 11.94 -9.02 13.89
C THR A 87 13.32 -9.29 13.27
N ASN A 88 13.64 -8.61 12.16
CA ASN A 88 14.95 -8.71 11.50
C ASN A 88 15.32 -7.35 10.89
N ARG A 89 15.87 -6.47 11.72
CA ARG A 89 16.10 -5.05 11.40
C ARG A 89 17.10 -4.79 10.26
N ASN A 90 17.78 -5.82 9.78
CA ASN A 90 18.67 -5.75 8.62
C ASN A 90 17.97 -6.14 7.30
N HIS A 91 16.66 -6.41 7.33
CA HIS A 91 15.91 -6.78 6.13
C HIS A 91 14.78 -5.80 5.89
N PHE A 92 14.51 -5.55 4.61
CA PHE A 92 13.33 -4.78 4.22
C PHE A 92 12.04 -5.51 4.64
N GLU A 93 11.06 -4.72 5.05
CA GLU A 93 9.76 -5.26 5.40
C GLU A 93 8.92 -5.53 4.13
N TYR A 94 7.99 -6.47 4.23
CA TYR A 94 7.17 -6.92 3.10
C TYR A 94 6.23 -5.83 2.55
N ALA A 95 5.61 -5.03 3.44
CA ALA A 95 4.51 -4.11 3.09
C ALA A 95 4.98 -2.70 2.75
N GLY A 96 6.03 -2.54 1.94
CA GLY A 96 6.45 -1.22 1.48
C GLY A 96 7.96 -1.08 1.31
N ALA A 97 8.75 -1.82 2.08
CA ALA A 97 10.22 -1.83 1.97
C ALA A 97 10.81 -0.41 1.80
N CYS A 98 11.49 -0.14 0.70
CA CYS A 98 12.04 1.18 0.37
C CYS A 98 11.33 1.82 -0.84
N GLY A 99 9.99 1.85 -0.81
CA GLY A 99 9.14 2.44 -1.84
C GLY A 99 8.49 1.44 -2.79
N GLY A 100 7.25 1.70 -3.15
CA GLY A 100 6.41 0.83 -3.94
C GLY A 100 6.34 1.18 -5.41
N PHE A 101 6.24 0.15 -6.24
CA PHE A 101 6.08 0.22 -7.69
C PHE A 101 4.97 -0.73 -8.15
N ILE A 102 4.51 -0.59 -9.39
CA ILE A 102 3.63 -1.57 -10.04
C ILE A 102 4.21 -1.98 -11.39
N ASP A 103 3.86 -3.18 -11.83
CA ASP A 103 4.20 -3.61 -13.19
C ASP A 103 3.13 -3.21 -14.22
N SER A 104 3.39 -3.48 -15.50
CA SER A 104 2.48 -3.17 -16.60
C SER A 104 1.08 -3.82 -16.47
N LEU A 105 0.94 -4.83 -15.63
CA LEU A 105 -0.32 -5.53 -15.35
C LEU A 105 -0.93 -5.15 -13.99
N GLY A 106 -0.29 -4.21 -13.26
CA GLY A 106 -0.75 -3.72 -11.97
C GLY A 106 -0.43 -4.61 -10.78
N PHE A 107 0.56 -5.50 -10.88
CA PHE A 107 1.08 -6.23 -9.73
C PHE A 107 2.02 -5.33 -8.94
N PRO A 108 1.78 -5.13 -7.62
CA PRO A 108 2.64 -4.31 -6.79
C PRO A 108 3.90 -5.06 -6.38
N PHE A 109 5.01 -4.34 -6.34
CA PHE A 109 6.30 -4.78 -5.81
C PHE A 109 7.03 -3.58 -5.19
N CYS A 110 8.15 -3.81 -4.51
CA CYS A 110 8.85 -2.74 -3.81
C CYS A 110 10.36 -2.77 -4.12
N ARG A 111 11.00 -1.64 -3.95
CA ARG A 111 12.45 -1.54 -3.87
C ARG A 111 12.90 -2.15 -2.54
N GLY A 112 13.49 -3.35 -2.60
CA GLY A 112 13.78 -4.24 -1.46
C GLY A 112 12.87 -5.47 -1.34
N ARG A 113 11.87 -5.65 -2.26
CA ARG A 113 11.01 -6.84 -2.26
C ARG A 113 10.44 -7.16 -3.64
N ILE A 114 10.66 -8.39 -4.10
CA ILE A 114 10.02 -8.95 -5.30
C ILE A 114 9.15 -10.15 -4.88
N LEU A 115 7.85 -10.02 -5.05
CA LEU A 115 6.83 -10.97 -4.59
C LEU A 115 6.98 -11.31 -3.10
N ASN A 116 7.41 -12.54 -2.78
CA ASN A 116 7.59 -13.04 -1.42
C ASN A 116 9.06 -13.03 -0.95
N VAL A 117 9.97 -12.49 -1.76
CA VAL A 117 11.40 -12.39 -1.42
C VAL A 117 11.73 -10.96 -1.02
N THR A 118 12.14 -10.77 0.23
CA THR A 118 12.66 -9.52 0.76
C THR A 118 14.19 -9.54 0.71
N GLU A 119 14.80 -8.38 0.52
CA GLU A 119 16.25 -8.21 0.46
C GLU A 119 16.79 -7.79 1.83
N GLU A 120 18.05 -8.11 2.09
CA GLU A 120 18.81 -7.51 3.18
C GLU A 120 19.11 -6.04 2.84
N ASP A 121 18.95 -5.13 3.78
CA ASP A 121 19.37 -3.73 3.64
C ASP A 121 20.88 -3.61 3.86
N ARG A 122 21.56 -3.22 2.80
CA ARG A 122 23.01 -2.95 2.76
C ARG A 122 23.30 -1.54 2.31
N GLY A 123 22.34 -0.65 2.43
CA GLY A 123 22.44 0.72 1.92
C GLY A 123 22.23 0.85 0.40
N GLN A 124 21.85 -0.22 -0.30
CA GLN A 124 21.70 -0.23 -1.77
C GLN A 124 20.53 0.65 -2.26
N TYR A 125 19.67 1.12 -1.34
CA TYR A 125 18.51 1.96 -1.66
C TYR A 125 18.45 3.22 -0.80
N ASP A 126 19.59 3.79 -0.38
CA ASP A 126 19.67 4.97 0.50
C ASP A 126 19.53 6.31 -0.25
N GLU A 127 19.09 6.29 -1.49
CA GLU A 127 18.78 7.49 -2.25
C GLU A 127 17.28 7.83 -2.20
N VAL A 128 16.96 9.11 -2.10
CA VAL A 128 15.59 9.61 -2.30
C VAL A 128 15.15 9.28 -3.72
N ARG A 129 13.96 8.68 -3.85
CA ARG A 129 13.47 8.26 -5.18
C ARG A 129 11.97 8.46 -5.31
N GLU A 130 11.54 8.83 -6.51
CA GLU A 130 10.13 8.80 -6.86
C GLU A 130 9.61 7.36 -6.94
N VAL A 131 8.41 7.14 -6.37
CA VAL A 131 7.76 5.83 -6.25
C VAL A 131 6.33 5.90 -6.78
N PHE A 132 5.77 4.75 -7.12
CA PHE A 132 4.38 4.70 -7.56
C PHE A 132 3.41 4.76 -6.38
N TRP A 133 3.74 4.11 -5.27
CA TRP A 133 2.92 4.11 -4.05
C TRP A 133 3.78 4.09 -2.80
N CYS A 134 3.21 4.65 -1.75
CA CYS A 134 3.75 4.65 -0.40
C CYS A 134 2.92 3.71 0.48
N SER A 135 3.58 3.06 1.43
CA SER A 135 2.95 2.10 2.33
C SER A 135 2.02 2.77 3.33
N GLY A 136 0.84 2.20 3.53
CA GLY A 136 -0.08 2.62 4.59
C GLY A 136 0.43 2.34 6.02
N ALA A 137 1.53 1.59 6.17
CA ALA A 137 2.15 1.38 7.49
C ALA A 137 2.79 2.64 8.06
N ALA A 138 3.35 3.52 7.18
CA ALA A 138 3.92 4.82 7.55
C ALA A 138 3.87 5.75 6.33
N LEU A 139 2.76 6.45 6.15
CA LEU A 139 2.50 7.36 5.04
C LEU A 139 2.44 8.80 5.53
N CYS A 140 3.48 9.58 5.27
CA CYS A 140 3.51 11.02 5.49
C CYS A 140 2.93 11.72 4.25
N ILE A 141 1.86 12.50 4.41
CA ILE A 141 1.09 13.02 3.27
C ILE A 141 0.55 14.43 3.55
N ARG A 142 0.53 15.27 2.51
CA ARG A 142 -0.21 16.53 2.57
C ARG A 142 -1.70 16.25 2.74
N ARG A 143 -2.27 16.76 3.82
CA ARG A 143 -3.70 16.58 4.14
C ARG A 143 -4.62 16.99 2.98
N GLU A 144 -4.33 18.11 2.34
CA GLU A 144 -5.09 18.58 1.20
C GLU A 144 -5.09 17.57 0.04
N SER A 145 -3.93 17.01 -0.30
CA SER A 145 -3.81 15.99 -1.35
C SER A 145 -4.59 14.72 -1.02
N TYR A 146 -4.58 14.32 0.27
CA TYR A 146 -5.39 13.19 0.75
C TYR A 146 -6.88 13.44 0.56
N LEU A 147 -7.37 14.60 1.00
CA LEU A 147 -8.79 14.98 0.93
C LEU A 147 -9.27 15.17 -0.52
N GLN A 148 -8.49 15.86 -1.35
CA GLN A 148 -8.80 16.07 -2.76
C GLN A 148 -8.82 14.75 -3.55
N ALA A 149 -7.99 13.78 -3.18
CA ALA A 149 -8.03 12.45 -3.76
C ALA A 149 -9.24 11.63 -3.28
N GLY A 150 -9.99 12.10 -2.27
CA GLY A 150 -11.16 11.45 -1.70
C GLY A 150 -10.83 10.41 -0.63
N GLY A 151 -9.64 10.48 -0.03
CA GLY A 151 -9.18 9.57 1.04
C GLY A 151 -9.02 8.11 0.60
N LEU A 152 -8.98 7.20 1.56
CA LEU A 152 -8.96 5.75 1.32
C LEU A 152 -10.35 5.25 0.92
N ASP A 153 -10.44 4.32 -0.02
CA ASP A 153 -11.73 3.73 -0.42
C ASP A 153 -12.17 2.66 0.60
N GLU A 154 -13.14 3.01 1.45
CA GLU A 154 -13.64 2.15 2.54
C GLU A 154 -14.15 0.78 2.06
N ARG A 155 -14.56 0.67 0.78
CA ARG A 155 -15.03 -0.59 0.21
C ARG A 155 -13.95 -1.64 0.02
N PHE A 156 -12.67 -1.26 0.10
CA PHE A 156 -11.55 -2.20 0.02
C PHE A 156 -11.42 -3.03 1.29
N PHE A 157 -11.86 -2.51 2.42
CA PHE A 157 -11.77 -3.11 3.75
C PHE A 157 -10.33 -3.19 4.28
N ALA A 158 -9.41 -3.84 3.57
CA ALA A 158 -7.97 -3.92 3.84
C ALA A 158 -7.21 -4.36 2.58
N HIS A 159 -5.98 -3.90 2.45
CA HIS A 159 -5.03 -4.11 1.36
C HIS A 159 -5.39 -3.43 0.04
N MET A 160 -4.44 -2.78 -0.57
CA MET A 160 -4.50 -2.02 -1.83
C MET A 160 -5.19 -0.65 -1.74
N GLU A 161 -5.81 -0.27 -0.61
CA GLU A 161 -6.44 1.04 -0.43
C GLU A 161 -5.43 2.18 -0.50
N GLU A 162 -4.23 1.99 0.05
CA GLU A 162 -3.13 2.92 -0.02
C GLU A 162 -2.58 3.04 -1.44
N ILE A 163 -2.47 1.93 -2.16
CA ILE A 163 -2.01 1.92 -3.56
C ILE A 163 -3.03 2.61 -4.46
N ASP A 164 -4.31 2.36 -4.24
CA ASP A 164 -5.41 3.04 -4.93
C ASP A 164 -5.40 4.56 -4.67
N LEU A 165 -5.21 4.98 -3.43
CA LEU A 165 -5.06 6.39 -3.06
C LEU A 165 -3.87 7.03 -3.77
N CYS A 166 -2.70 6.40 -3.69
CA CYS A 166 -1.47 6.85 -4.34
C CYS A 166 -1.65 7.00 -5.85
N TRP A 167 -2.32 6.06 -6.50
CA TRP A 167 -2.61 6.14 -7.94
C TRP A 167 -3.53 7.33 -8.26
N ARG A 168 -4.57 7.57 -7.46
CA ARG A 168 -5.46 8.72 -7.64
C ARG A 168 -4.74 10.06 -7.45
N ILE A 169 -3.78 10.13 -6.53
CA ILE A 169 -2.91 11.30 -6.30
C ILE A 169 -1.99 11.52 -7.50
N ARG A 170 -1.33 10.47 -8.00
CA ARG A 170 -0.49 10.56 -9.20
C ARG A 170 -1.27 10.99 -10.45
N ASN A 171 -2.49 10.53 -10.61
CA ASN A 171 -3.37 10.96 -11.70
C ASN A 171 -3.72 12.47 -11.64
N ARG A 172 -3.52 13.13 -10.51
CA ARG A 172 -3.63 14.58 -10.34
C ARG A 172 -2.32 15.34 -10.64
N GLY A 173 -1.26 14.62 -10.97
CA GLY A 173 0.04 15.21 -11.34
C GLY A 173 1.02 15.38 -10.20
N TYR A 174 0.71 14.89 -8.99
CA TYR A 174 1.62 14.92 -7.86
C TYR A 174 2.60 13.73 -7.89
N ALA A 175 3.82 13.97 -7.42
CA ALA A 175 4.81 12.93 -7.18
C ALA A 175 4.64 12.31 -5.77
N LEU A 176 5.12 11.09 -5.63
CA LEU A 176 5.28 10.40 -4.36
C LEU A 176 6.74 9.97 -4.24
N LYS A 177 7.34 10.05 -3.05
CA LYS A 177 8.74 9.68 -2.86
C LYS A 177 8.95 8.78 -1.66
N VAL A 178 10.09 8.10 -1.64
CA VAL A 178 10.65 7.46 -0.45
C VAL A 178 11.83 8.28 0.02
N GLN A 179 11.94 8.48 1.35
CA GLN A 179 13.06 9.16 2.02
C GLN A 179 13.78 8.15 2.94
N PRO A 180 14.88 7.53 2.47
CA PRO A 180 15.55 6.46 3.21
C PRO A 180 16.30 6.92 4.47
N ALA A 181 16.59 8.22 4.62
CA ALA A 181 17.14 8.76 5.87
C ALA A 181 16.14 8.67 7.03
N SER A 182 14.86 8.58 6.74
CA SER A 182 13.80 8.22 7.68
C SER A 182 13.64 6.71 7.74
N VAL A 183 13.71 6.12 8.93
CA VAL A 183 13.64 4.66 9.14
C VAL A 183 12.55 4.32 10.15
N VAL A 184 11.76 3.31 9.83
CA VAL A 184 10.80 2.70 10.76
C VAL A 184 10.88 1.19 10.71
N TYR A 185 10.45 0.52 11.78
CA TYR A 185 10.43 -0.93 11.93
C TYR A 185 9.00 -1.41 12.07
N HIS A 186 8.54 -2.23 11.15
CA HIS A 186 7.17 -2.72 11.13
C HIS A 186 7.13 -4.20 11.51
N LEU A 187 6.27 -4.54 12.49
CA LEU A 187 6.11 -5.92 12.93
C LEU A 187 5.52 -6.79 11.83
N GLY A 188 4.57 -6.24 11.09
CA GLY A 188 3.93 -6.91 9.97
C GLY A 188 3.18 -8.18 10.33
N GLY A 189 2.14 -8.50 9.57
CA GLY A 189 1.39 -9.75 9.78
C GLY A 189 0.47 -9.78 11.00
N GLY A 190 0.40 -8.69 11.79
CA GLY A 190 -0.43 -8.62 13.00
C GLY A 190 -1.91 -8.87 12.75
N SER A 191 -2.44 -8.46 11.60
CA SER A 191 -3.86 -8.64 11.27
C SER A 191 -4.17 -9.93 10.50
N LEU A 192 -3.30 -10.40 9.59
CA LEU A 192 -3.50 -11.65 8.83
C LEU A 192 -2.16 -12.23 8.35
N PRO A 193 -1.84 -13.51 8.61
CA PRO A 193 -0.67 -14.18 8.06
C PRO A 193 -0.59 -14.09 6.54
N MET A 194 0.64 -14.11 5.98
CA MET A 194 0.87 -13.94 4.54
C MET A 194 0.07 -14.91 3.66
N ASN A 195 -0.04 -16.17 4.07
CA ASN A 195 -0.71 -17.24 3.30
C ASN A 195 -2.18 -17.43 3.68
N HIS A 196 -2.78 -16.49 4.44
CA HIS A 196 -4.17 -16.62 4.85
C HIS A 196 -5.13 -16.44 3.66
N PRO A 197 -6.09 -17.37 3.42
CA PRO A 197 -6.99 -17.31 2.26
C PRO A 197 -7.79 -16.00 2.15
N ARG A 198 -8.14 -15.37 3.30
CA ARG A 198 -8.82 -14.06 3.33
C ARG A 198 -7.94 -12.94 2.78
N LYS A 199 -6.64 -12.95 3.12
CA LYS A 199 -5.67 -11.97 2.61
C LYS A 199 -5.52 -12.12 1.10
N LEU A 200 -5.40 -13.34 0.62
CA LEU A 200 -5.35 -13.65 -0.80
C LEU A 200 -6.61 -13.16 -1.54
N PHE A 201 -7.79 -13.45 -1.00
CA PHE A 201 -9.06 -12.97 -1.53
C PHE A 201 -9.10 -11.45 -1.66
N LEU A 202 -8.73 -10.72 -0.60
CA LEU A 202 -8.73 -9.26 -0.60
C LEU A 202 -7.73 -8.71 -1.63
N ASN A 203 -6.52 -9.25 -1.68
CA ASN A 203 -5.50 -8.81 -2.64
C ASN A 203 -5.97 -8.96 -4.09
N TYR A 204 -6.55 -10.11 -4.47
CA TYR A 204 -7.07 -10.31 -5.82
C TYR A 204 -8.26 -9.39 -6.14
N ARG A 205 -9.26 -9.33 -5.24
CA ARG A 205 -10.44 -8.50 -5.43
C ARG A 205 -10.10 -7.02 -5.53
N ASN A 206 -9.32 -6.52 -4.59
CA ASN A 206 -9.00 -5.11 -4.48
C ASN A 206 -8.06 -4.65 -5.60
N ASN A 207 -7.10 -5.49 -6.00
CA ASN A 207 -6.25 -5.19 -7.15
C ASN A 207 -7.08 -5.08 -8.45
N LEU A 208 -8.04 -5.97 -8.67
CA LEU A 208 -8.95 -5.87 -9.81
C LEU A 208 -9.83 -4.62 -9.75
N LEU A 209 -10.33 -4.24 -8.56
CA LEU A 209 -11.11 -3.00 -8.37
C LEU A 209 -10.25 -1.76 -8.63
N MET A 210 -9.04 -1.70 -8.07
CA MET A 210 -8.09 -0.62 -8.29
C MET A 210 -7.83 -0.42 -9.78
N LEU A 211 -7.48 -1.49 -10.50
CA LEU A 211 -7.25 -1.44 -11.94
C LEU A 211 -8.49 -0.97 -12.72
N TYR A 212 -9.68 -1.44 -12.33
CA TYR A 212 -10.92 -1.04 -12.98
C TYR A 212 -11.24 0.44 -12.79
N LYS A 213 -10.98 0.98 -11.58
CA LYS A 213 -11.20 2.40 -11.24
C LYS A 213 -10.25 3.34 -11.97
N THR A 214 -8.98 2.94 -12.10
CA THR A 214 -7.88 3.85 -12.47
C THR A 214 -7.50 3.79 -13.93
N LEU A 215 -7.77 2.67 -14.61
CA LEU A 215 -7.45 2.48 -16.02
C LEU A 215 -8.60 2.97 -16.92
N SER A 216 -8.22 3.48 -18.10
CA SER A 216 -9.18 3.73 -19.17
C SER A 216 -9.89 2.43 -19.59
N PRO A 217 -11.11 2.48 -20.14
CA PRO A 217 -11.84 1.29 -20.59
C PRO A 217 -11.05 0.42 -21.59
N ARG A 218 -10.25 1.06 -22.45
CA ARG A 218 -9.39 0.38 -23.44
C ARG A 218 -8.25 -0.38 -22.74
N GLU A 219 -7.55 0.26 -21.83
CA GLU A 219 -6.45 -0.35 -21.07
C GLU A 219 -6.97 -1.47 -20.15
N TRP A 220 -8.07 -1.23 -19.45
CA TRP A 220 -8.72 -2.26 -18.65
C TRP A 220 -9.06 -3.50 -19.48
N LYS A 221 -9.67 -3.33 -20.66
CA LYS A 221 -10.02 -4.44 -21.54
C LYS A 221 -8.78 -5.26 -21.94
N SER A 222 -7.67 -4.60 -22.24
CA SER A 222 -6.41 -5.26 -22.61
C SER A 222 -5.76 -5.95 -21.40
N LYS A 223 -5.54 -5.22 -20.32
CA LYS A 223 -4.84 -5.72 -19.13
C LYS A 223 -5.64 -6.80 -18.40
N SER A 224 -6.96 -6.66 -18.30
CA SER A 224 -7.81 -7.65 -17.61
C SER A 224 -7.84 -9.02 -18.31
N ARG A 225 -7.61 -9.08 -19.63
CA ARG A 225 -7.49 -10.36 -20.35
C ARG A 225 -6.20 -11.09 -19.94
N LYS A 226 -5.07 -10.38 -19.94
CA LYS A 226 -3.77 -10.93 -19.54
C LYS A 226 -3.77 -11.33 -18.07
N ARG A 227 -4.38 -10.51 -17.21
CA ARG A 227 -4.55 -10.80 -15.79
C ARG A 227 -5.35 -12.08 -15.57
N ARG A 228 -6.46 -12.27 -16.26
CA ARG A 228 -7.26 -13.50 -16.14
C ARG A 228 -6.47 -14.76 -16.48
N VAL A 229 -5.58 -14.69 -17.46
CA VAL A 229 -4.71 -15.84 -17.80
C VAL A 229 -3.76 -16.15 -16.66
N LEU A 230 -3.05 -15.13 -16.12
CA LEU A 230 -2.11 -15.31 -15.02
C LEU A 230 -2.82 -15.77 -13.73
N ASP A 231 -3.96 -15.18 -13.42
CA ASP A 231 -4.72 -15.50 -12.22
C ASP A 231 -5.34 -16.92 -12.33
N PHE A 232 -5.71 -17.35 -13.55
CA PHE A 232 -6.14 -18.71 -13.80
C PHE A 232 -4.97 -19.71 -13.64
N MET A 233 -3.77 -19.37 -14.12
CA MET A 233 -2.58 -20.20 -13.90
C MET A 233 -2.27 -20.33 -12.38
N ALA A 234 -2.38 -19.24 -11.64
CA ALA A 234 -2.22 -19.28 -10.17
C ALA A 234 -3.31 -20.14 -9.51
N TRP A 235 -4.55 -20.05 -9.96
CA TRP A 235 -5.66 -20.87 -9.50
C TRP A 235 -5.41 -22.36 -9.72
N VAL A 236 -4.96 -22.75 -10.93
CA VAL A 236 -4.57 -24.15 -11.24
C VAL A 236 -3.41 -24.58 -10.34
N MET A 237 -2.40 -23.74 -10.15
CA MET A 237 -1.26 -24.05 -9.27
C MET A 237 -1.71 -24.33 -7.84
N PHE A 238 -2.65 -23.56 -7.28
CA PHE A 238 -3.22 -23.82 -5.96
C PHE A 238 -3.93 -25.17 -5.90
N LEU A 239 -4.69 -25.55 -6.95
CA LEU A 239 -5.34 -26.85 -7.01
C LEU A 239 -4.33 -28.01 -7.04
N VAL A 240 -3.29 -27.90 -7.87
CA VAL A 240 -2.23 -28.93 -7.99
C VAL A 240 -1.48 -29.10 -6.66
N LYS A 241 -1.29 -28.00 -5.90
CA LYS A 241 -0.66 -28.04 -4.56
C LYS A 241 -1.59 -28.51 -3.45
N GLY A 242 -2.86 -28.78 -3.72
CA GLY A 242 -3.85 -29.11 -2.69
C GLY A 242 -4.32 -27.92 -1.83
N GLU A 243 -3.99 -26.70 -2.24
CA GLU A 243 -4.35 -25.45 -1.53
C GLU A 243 -5.77 -25.00 -1.91
N TRP A 244 -6.78 -25.85 -1.67
CA TRP A 244 -8.16 -25.63 -2.08
C TRP A 244 -8.79 -24.32 -1.56
N ALA A 245 -8.41 -23.90 -0.33
CA ALA A 245 -8.89 -22.66 0.25
C ALA A 245 -8.40 -21.44 -0.54
N ASN A 246 -7.15 -21.45 -1.00
CA ASN A 246 -6.56 -20.41 -1.84
C ASN A 246 -7.21 -20.37 -3.23
N ALA A 247 -7.41 -21.52 -3.85
CA ALA A 247 -8.13 -21.61 -5.13
C ALA A 247 -9.56 -21.04 -5.03
N ARG A 248 -10.30 -21.39 -3.97
CA ARG A 248 -11.64 -20.81 -3.70
C ARG A 248 -11.59 -19.31 -3.51
N SER A 249 -10.55 -18.78 -2.87
CA SER A 249 -10.36 -17.35 -2.63
C SER A 249 -10.20 -16.57 -3.93
N VAL A 250 -9.43 -17.08 -4.89
CA VAL A 250 -9.29 -16.45 -6.22
C VAL A 250 -10.65 -16.43 -6.94
N GLY A 251 -11.38 -17.55 -6.99
CA GLY A 251 -12.70 -17.61 -7.63
C GLY A 251 -13.72 -16.67 -6.97
N ARG A 252 -13.70 -16.58 -5.62
CA ARG A 252 -14.54 -15.66 -4.85
C ARG A 252 -14.19 -14.20 -5.15
N ALA A 253 -12.90 -13.86 -5.27
CA ALA A 253 -12.42 -12.51 -5.57
C ALA A 253 -12.98 -12.01 -6.92
N TYR A 254 -12.93 -12.83 -7.95
CA TYR A 254 -13.51 -12.49 -9.25
C TYR A 254 -15.03 -12.30 -9.22
N ARG A 255 -15.74 -13.15 -8.45
CA ARG A 255 -17.19 -13.03 -8.27
C ARG A 255 -17.58 -11.74 -7.58
N GLU A 256 -16.92 -11.42 -6.46
CA GLU A 256 -17.19 -10.19 -5.70
C GLU A 256 -16.76 -8.95 -6.48
N PHE A 257 -15.62 -8.97 -7.16
CA PHE A 257 -15.24 -7.91 -8.10
C PHE A 257 -16.35 -7.67 -9.14
N GLY A 258 -16.92 -8.73 -9.73
CA GLY A 258 -18.01 -8.62 -10.71
C GLY A 258 -19.25 -7.88 -10.19
N LYS A 259 -19.56 -8.04 -8.90
CA LYS A 259 -20.65 -7.32 -8.22
C LYS A 259 -20.27 -5.87 -7.91
N MET A 260 -19.10 -5.67 -7.30
CA MET A 260 -18.65 -4.36 -6.79
C MET A 260 -18.33 -3.36 -7.90
N LYS A 261 -17.79 -3.81 -9.04
CA LYS A 261 -17.43 -2.90 -10.16
C LYS A 261 -18.60 -2.07 -10.69
N LYS A 262 -19.85 -2.52 -10.51
CA LYS A 262 -21.04 -1.77 -10.94
C LYS A 262 -21.21 -0.44 -10.19
N GLY A 263 -20.63 -0.32 -9.00
CA GLY A 263 -20.65 0.90 -8.18
C GLY A 263 -19.47 1.86 -8.45
N TYR A 264 -18.65 1.57 -9.45
CA TYR A 264 -17.49 2.40 -9.80
C TYR A 264 -17.62 2.98 -11.20
N ILE A 265 -17.20 4.23 -11.35
CA ILE A 265 -17.03 4.88 -12.65
C ILE A 265 -15.57 4.67 -13.04
N SER A 266 -15.31 4.09 -14.22
CA SER A 266 -13.97 3.96 -14.75
C SER A 266 -13.38 5.34 -15.05
N ALA A 267 -12.10 5.54 -14.71
CA ALA A 267 -11.43 6.81 -14.93
C ALA A 267 -11.37 7.16 -16.43
N THR A 268 -11.60 8.43 -16.73
CA THR A 268 -11.44 8.99 -18.07
C THR A 268 -10.01 9.49 -18.32
N ILE A 269 -9.17 9.53 -17.28
CA ILE A 269 -7.82 10.07 -17.35
C ILE A 269 -6.87 9.00 -17.89
N ILE A 270 -6.23 9.28 -19.01
CA ILE A 270 -5.14 8.47 -19.57
C ILE A 270 -3.86 8.99 -18.92
N PRO A 271 -3.20 8.25 -18.03
CA PRO A 271 -1.90 8.66 -17.52
C PRO A 271 -0.91 8.70 -18.68
N LYS A 272 -0.13 9.77 -18.77
CA LYS A 272 1.14 9.74 -19.51
C LYS A 272 1.97 8.56 -18.99
N GLN A 273 2.95 8.10 -19.78
CA GLN A 273 3.89 7.07 -19.33
C GLN A 273 4.45 7.46 -17.95
N ASP A 274 4.05 6.71 -16.92
CA ASP A 274 4.51 6.95 -15.57
C ASP A 274 5.85 6.20 -15.38
N PRO A 275 6.95 6.90 -15.04
CA PRO A 275 8.26 6.30 -14.88
C PRO A 275 8.33 5.28 -13.74
N CYS A 276 7.37 5.30 -12.82
CA CYS A 276 7.28 4.36 -11.71
C CYS A 276 6.47 3.09 -12.05
N ILE A 277 6.06 2.90 -13.31
CA ILE A 277 5.44 1.66 -13.78
C ILE A 277 6.47 0.82 -14.52
N TYR A 278 6.81 -0.35 -13.98
CA TYR A 278 7.69 -1.30 -14.66
C TYR A 278 7.02 -1.79 -15.97
N PRO A 279 7.69 -1.65 -17.13
CA PRO A 279 7.05 -1.95 -18.42
C PRO A 279 6.85 -3.46 -18.69
N GLY A 280 7.52 -4.31 -17.94
CA GLY A 280 7.39 -5.78 -17.99
C GLY A 280 6.34 -6.35 -17.05
N SER A 281 6.44 -7.65 -16.79
CA SER A 281 5.69 -8.37 -15.76
C SER A 281 6.64 -8.86 -14.66
N VAL A 282 6.41 -8.43 -13.42
CA VAL A 282 7.18 -8.89 -12.26
C VAL A 282 6.96 -10.39 -12.01
N ILE A 283 5.76 -10.89 -12.29
CA ILE A 283 5.45 -12.32 -12.19
C ILE A 283 6.30 -13.14 -13.17
N PHE A 284 6.36 -12.71 -14.43
CA PHE A 284 7.19 -13.39 -15.43
C PHE A 284 8.68 -13.30 -15.08
N ALA A 285 9.16 -12.13 -14.67
CA ALA A 285 10.55 -11.94 -14.26
C ALA A 285 10.92 -12.87 -13.10
N PHE A 286 10.05 -12.98 -12.10
CA PHE A 286 10.28 -13.82 -10.93
C PHE A 286 10.32 -15.33 -11.27
N TYR A 287 9.30 -15.85 -11.96
CA TYR A 287 9.17 -17.29 -12.19
C TYR A 287 10.02 -17.82 -13.35
N PHE A 288 10.20 -17.04 -14.42
CA PHE A 288 10.89 -17.52 -15.64
C PHE A 288 12.29 -16.95 -15.82
N ARG A 289 12.56 -15.74 -15.30
CA ARG A 289 13.90 -15.14 -15.36
C ARG A 289 14.65 -15.21 -14.03
N HIS A 290 14.04 -15.82 -13.01
CA HIS A 290 14.61 -16.01 -11.65
C HIS A 290 15.08 -14.70 -10.97
N VAL A 291 14.44 -13.58 -11.30
CA VAL A 291 14.70 -12.28 -10.67
C VAL A 291 14.23 -12.33 -9.21
N ARG A 292 15.10 -11.93 -8.27
CA ARG A 292 14.85 -11.98 -6.82
C ARG A 292 15.07 -10.65 -6.12
N SER A 293 15.71 -9.67 -6.79
CA SER A 293 15.95 -8.33 -6.24
C SER A 293 15.42 -7.25 -7.19
N PHE A 294 15.15 -6.08 -6.62
CA PHE A 294 14.70 -4.92 -7.40
C PHE A 294 15.77 -4.49 -8.41
N SER A 295 17.06 -4.47 -8.03
CA SER A 295 18.16 -4.08 -8.89
C SER A 295 18.37 -5.01 -10.10
N GLN A 296 17.99 -6.29 -9.97
CA GLN A 296 17.95 -7.23 -11.11
C GLN A 296 16.77 -6.98 -12.06
N LEU A 297 15.66 -6.47 -11.51
CA LEU A 297 14.46 -6.21 -12.28
C LEU A 297 14.54 -4.89 -13.04
N TRP A 298 15.00 -3.86 -12.36
CA TRP A 298 14.91 -2.48 -12.81
C TRP A 298 16.08 -1.63 -12.29
N LYS A 299 16.85 -1.12 -13.20
CA LYS A 299 18.00 -0.25 -12.90
C LYS A 299 17.59 1.22 -12.90
#